data_53eb8a8e87e94ef0c4e3ca8a96746e14
#
_entry.id   53eb8a8e87e94ef0c4e3ca8a96746e14
#
_cell.length_a   1.000
_cell.length_b   1.000
_cell.length_c   1.000
_cell.angle_alpha   90.00
_cell.angle_beta   90.00
_cell.angle_gamma   90.00
#
_symmetry.space_group_name_H-M   'P 1'
#
loop_
_entity.id
_entity.type
_entity.pdbx_description
1 polymer ?
#
loop_
_entity_poly.entity_id
_entity_poly.type
_entity_poly.pdbx_seq_one_letter_code
_entity_poly.pdbx_strand_id
1 'polypeptide(L)'
;GKVDIHAEGIRPEWTDDKASITLDDLLRMQSGLAWDETYELGTPITEMLYRQDDMGDYAAARDLAHPVGAHRQYSTGSTQLVCDTVRQKLGVDDRDEAAALPYRWLLEPLGLRSARWEPDASGTTACGSYLWMTPRDWAALGMFARDDGRWDGKQLLPKGWMRSSTTEDPAEGEPEPYGSTWWLRTGAHQPPYFRSLPKDTYWMSGHDGQRTVVVPSADLVVVRMGFSPTYADQDPRVEQLVRAAIDAT
;
A
#
# COMPACT_ATOMS: atom_id res chain seq x y z
N GLY A 1 6.50 14.73 11.58
CA GLY A 1 7.19 13.80 10.82
C GLY A 1 8.56 14.20 10.32
N LYS A 2 9.27 13.24 9.74
CA LYS A 2 10.58 13.47 9.10
C LYS A 2 10.42 13.84 7.63
N VAL A 3 9.31 13.48 7.02
CA VAL A 3 8.98 13.78 5.63
C VAL A 3 7.59 14.40 5.58
N ASP A 4 7.45 15.49 4.84
CA ASP A 4 6.16 16.10 4.54
C ASP A 4 5.57 15.42 3.30
N ILE A 5 4.42 14.78 3.45
CA ILE A 5 3.78 14.03 2.36
C ILE A 5 3.12 14.93 1.31
N HIS A 6 2.88 16.19 1.62
CA HIS A 6 2.26 17.18 0.72
C HIS A 6 3.28 18.11 0.06
N ALA A 7 4.58 17.92 0.33
CA ALA A 7 5.63 18.71 -0.32
C ALA A 7 5.78 18.30 -1.79
N GLU A 8 5.84 19.29 -2.68
CA GLU A 8 6.26 19.13 -4.08
C GLU A 8 7.78 18.98 -4.21
N GLY A 9 8.27 18.70 -5.43
CA GLY A 9 9.70 18.55 -5.70
C GLY A 9 10.30 17.38 -4.91
N ILE A 10 9.58 16.28 -4.83
CA ILE A 10 10.02 15.09 -4.10
C ILE A 10 11.21 14.40 -4.77
N ARG A 11 11.37 14.59 -6.07
CA ARG A 11 12.50 14.07 -6.86
C ARG A 11 13.14 15.23 -7.65
N PRO A 12 14.46 15.45 -7.50
CA PRO A 12 15.12 16.61 -8.13
C PRO A 12 15.19 16.53 -9.66
N GLU A 13 15.12 15.32 -10.23
CA GLU A 13 15.12 15.10 -11.68
C GLU A 13 13.77 15.35 -12.35
N TRP A 14 12.70 15.46 -11.59
CA TRP A 14 11.37 15.75 -12.13
C TRP A 14 11.22 17.24 -12.41
N THR A 15 10.84 17.53 -13.64
CA THR A 15 10.60 18.89 -14.14
C THR A 15 9.16 19.05 -14.61
N ASP A 16 8.77 20.25 -14.96
CA ASP A 16 7.43 20.58 -15.44
C ASP A 16 6.32 20.06 -14.51
N ASP A 17 5.24 19.59 -15.04
CA ASP A 17 4.08 19.11 -14.27
C ASP A 17 4.43 17.92 -13.34
N LYS A 18 5.41 17.12 -13.70
CA LYS A 18 5.90 16.01 -12.87
C LYS A 18 6.47 16.46 -11.53
N ALA A 19 7.05 17.67 -11.48
CA ALA A 19 7.60 18.23 -10.25
C ALA A 19 6.53 18.54 -9.19
N SER A 20 5.26 18.62 -9.58
CA SER A 20 4.14 18.83 -8.66
C SER A 20 3.66 17.56 -7.93
N ILE A 21 4.12 16.37 -8.35
CA ILE A 21 3.76 15.13 -7.68
C ILE A 21 4.25 15.16 -6.22
N THR A 22 3.34 14.83 -5.31
CA THR A 22 3.61 14.69 -3.87
C THR A 22 3.62 13.22 -3.44
N LEU A 23 4.11 12.95 -2.24
CA LEU A 23 3.97 11.60 -1.64
C LEU A 23 2.50 11.23 -1.39
N ASP A 24 1.62 12.20 -1.11
CA ASP A 24 0.19 11.93 -0.93
C ASP A 24 -0.46 11.49 -2.24
N ASP A 25 -0.09 12.09 -3.39
CA ASP A 25 -0.55 11.65 -4.71
C ASP A 25 -0.11 10.19 -5.02
N LEU A 26 1.14 9.85 -4.69
CA LEU A 26 1.63 8.48 -4.85
C LEU A 26 0.89 7.49 -3.96
N LEU A 27 0.69 7.82 -2.68
CA LEU A 27 -0.03 6.99 -1.71
C LEU A 27 -1.50 6.77 -2.10
N ARG A 28 -2.13 7.75 -2.76
CA ARG A 28 -3.52 7.72 -3.22
C ARG A 28 -3.69 7.18 -4.63
N MET A 29 -2.59 6.77 -5.29
CA MET A 29 -2.61 6.28 -6.68
C MET A 29 -3.07 7.35 -7.69
N GLN A 30 -2.74 8.62 -7.43
CA GLN A 30 -3.16 9.79 -8.21
C GLN A 30 -1.97 10.57 -8.80
N SER A 31 -0.82 9.94 -8.92
CA SER A 31 0.39 10.57 -9.46
C SER A 31 0.28 11.00 -10.93
N GLY A 32 -0.65 10.42 -11.69
CA GLY A 32 -0.77 10.64 -13.12
C GLY A 32 0.29 9.94 -13.97
N LEU A 33 1.26 9.25 -13.38
CA LEU A 33 2.29 8.51 -14.11
C LEU A 33 1.68 7.35 -14.90
N ALA A 34 2.14 7.16 -16.14
CA ALA A 34 1.73 6.05 -16.98
C ALA A 34 2.10 4.70 -16.37
N TRP A 35 1.11 3.86 -16.12
CA TRP A 35 1.31 2.56 -15.52
C TRP A 35 0.35 1.51 -16.11
N ASP A 36 0.79 0.26 -16.13
CA ASP A 36 -0.04 -0.90 -16.43
C ASP A 36 0.27 -1.98 -15.37
N GLU A 37 -0.72 -2.28 -14.56
CA GLU A 37 -0.64 -3.26 -13.46
C GLU A 37 -0.98 -4.69 -13.92
N THR A 38 -1.18 -4.91 -15.22
CA THR A 38 -1.44 -6.24 -15.78
C THR A 38 -0.20 -7.12 -15.67
N TYR A 39 -0.32 -8.29 -15.04
CA TYR A 39 0.80 -9.23 -14.85
C TYR A 39 1.07 -10.08 -16.10
N GLU A 40 1.30 -9.41 -17.24
CA GLU A 40 1.76 -10.02 -18.48
C GLU A 40 3.24 -9.71 -18.71
N LEU A 41 3.93 -10.53 -19.50
CA LEU A 41 5.34 -10.29 -19.80
C LEU A 41 5.52 -8.98 -20.58
N GLY A 42 6.43 -8.14 -20.10
CA GLY A 42 6.76 -6.86 -20.73
C GLY A 42 5.91 -5.67 -20.29
N THR A 43 4.94 -5.87 -19.40
CA THR A 43 4.21 -4.75 -18.77
C THR A 43 5.06 -4.06 -17.71
N PRO A 44 4.79 -2.79 -17.39
CA PRO A 44 5.57 -2.04 -16.42
C PRO A 44 5.76 -2.75 -15.07
N ILE A 45 4.69 -3.39 -14.54
CA ILE A 45 4.77 -4.12 -13.28
C ILE A 45 5.75 -5.30 -13.35
N THR A 46 5.69 -6.12 -14.40
CA THR A 46 6.57 -7.30 -14.54
C THR A 46 7.99 -6.90 -14.90
N GLU A 47 8.19 -5.86 -15.71
CA GLU A 47 9.52 -5.31 -16.00
C GLU A 47 10.15 -4.76 -14.72
N MET A 48 9.41 -3.98 -13.92
CA MET A 48 9.92 -3.42 -12.67
C MET A 48 10.30 -4.52 -11.66
N LEU A 49 9.39 -5.45 -11.39
CA LEU A 49 9.58 -6.44 -10.32
C LEU A 49 10.64 -7.50 -10.64
N TYR A 50 10.79 -7.85 -11.92
CA TYR A 50 11.61 -9.03 -12.30
C TYR A 50 12.89 -8.70 -13.06
N ARG A 51 13.06 -7.45 -13.54
CA ARG A 51 14.16 -7.12 -14.45
C ARG A 51 14.93 -5.85 -14.11
N GLN A 52 14.45 -5.04 -13.15
CA GLN A 52 15.11 -3.80 -12.81
C GLN A 52 15.94 -3.94 -11.53
N ASP A 53 17.17 -3.45 -11.57
CA ASP A 53 18.05 -3.38 -10.40
C ASP A 53 17.63 -2.26 -9.44
N ASP A 54 17.07 -1.17 -9.96
CA ASP A 54 16.48 -0.06 -9.23
C ASP A 54 15.02 0.13 -9.66
N MET A 55 14.10 -0.33 -8.84
CA MET A 55 12.67 -0.25 -9.09
C MET A 55 12.15 1.18 -8.99
N GLY A 56 12.75 1.99 -8.10
CA GLY A 56 12.39 3.38 -7.89
C GLY A 56 12.71 4.24 -9.12
N ASP A 57 13.92 4.12 -9.65
CA ASP A 57 14.32 4.85 -10.86
C ASP A 57 13.52 4.42 -12.08
N TYR A 58 13.21 3.12 -12.21
CA TYR A 58 12.34 2.63 -13.27
C TYR A 58 10.94 3.27 -13.22
N ALA A 59 10.32 3.32 -12.04
CA ALA A 59 9.01 3.92 -11.87
C ALA A 59 9.07 5.45 -12.06
N ALA A 60 10.13 6.11 -11.60
CA ALA A 60 10.34 7.55 -11.75
C ALA A 60 10.50 8.00 -13.21
N ALA A 61 11.03 7.13 -14.07
CA ALA A 61 11.21 7.41 -15.49
C ALA A 61 9.92 7.38 -16.31
N ARG A 62 8.77 6.97 -15.74
CA ARG A 62 7.49 6.97 -16.44
C ARG A 62 7.02 8.38 -16.79
N ASP A 63 6.45 8.53 -17.97
CA ASP A 63 5.84 9.79 -18.39
C ASP A 63 4.48 10.00 -17.69
N LEU A 64 4.00 11.24 -17.66
CA LEU A 64 2.62 11.53 -17.26
C LEU A 64 1.65 11.09 -18.37
N ALA A 65 0.64 10.31 -17.98
CA ALA A 65 -0.52 9.97 -18.82
C ALA A 65 -1.73 10.83 -18.46
N HIS A 66 -1.79 11.35 -17.25
CA HIS A 66 -2.87 12.18 -16.73
C HIS A 66 -2.33 13.33 -15.91
N PRO A 67 -3.09 14.43 -15.74
CA PRO A 67 -2.72 15.48 -14.79
C PRO A 67 -2.61 14.92 -13.36
N VAL A 68 -1.64 15.43 -12.60
CA VAL A 68 -1.41 15.05 -11.20
C VAL A 68 -2.66 15.33 -10.37
N GLY A 69 -3.05 14.42 -9.51
CA GLY A 69 -4.22 14.51 -8.63
C GLY A 69 -5.58 14.30 -9.32
N ALA A 70 -5.64 14.22 -10.67
CA ALA A 70 -6.91 14.16 -11.39
C ALA A 70 -7.42 12.75 -11.68
N HIS A 71 -6.52 11.77 -11.76
CA HIS A 71 -6.85 10.42 -12.20
C HIS A 71 -6.26 9.38 -11.27
N ARG A 72 -7.10 8.48 -10.77
CA ARG A 72 -6.67 7.34 -9.97
C ARG A 72 -6.40 6.13 -10.87
N GLN A 73 -5.20 5.62 -10.78
CA GLN A 73 -4.77 4.38 -11.41
C GLN A 73 -3.91 3.59 -10.44
N TYR A 74 -4.35 2.40 -10.06
CA TYR A 74 -3.58 1.54 -9.17
C TYR A 74 -2.19 1.25 -9.78
N SER A 75 -1.15 1.44 -8.98
CA SER A 75 0.24 1.37 -9.45
C SER A 75 1.17 0.90 -8.35
N THR A 76 1.71 -0.29 -8.51
CA THR A 76 2.84 -0.77 -7.68
C THR A 76 4.06 0.14 -7.85
N GLY A 77 4.24 0.76 -9.03
CA GLY A 77 5.30 1.76 -9.25
C GLY A 77 5.14 2.99 -8.36
N SER A 78 3.93 3.51 -8.18
CA SER A 78 3.66 4.61 -7.25
C SER A 78 4.02 4.23 -5.81
N THR A 79 3.68 3.02 -5.38
CA THR A 79 4.05 2.52 -4.04
C THR A 79 5.57 2.39 -3.88
N GLN A 80 6.27 1.92 -4.91
CA GLN A 80 7.73 1.82 -4.92
C GLN A 80 8.38 3.20 -4.79
N LEU A 81 7.86 4.20 -5.51
CA LEU A 81 8.33 5.58 -5.43
C LEU A 81 8.18 6.18 -4.02
N VAL A 82 7.17 5.80 -3.26
CA VAL A 82 7.05 6.25 -1.85
C VAL A 82 8.27 5.84 -1.04
N CYS A 83 8.66 4.56 -1.10
CA CYS A 83 9.80 4.08 -0.32
C CYS A 83 11.12 4.64 -0.81
N ASP A 84 11.31 4.71 -2.11
CA ASP A 84 12.53 5.30 -2.67
C ASP A 84 12.65 6.78 -2.33
N THR A 85 11.58 7.56 -2.47
CA THR A 85 11.57 8.96 -2.07
C THR A 85 11.84 9.16 -0.58
N VAL A 86 11.25 8.33 0.28
CA VAL A 86 11.51 8.39 1.73
C VAL A 86 12.98 8.09 2.01
N ARG A 87 13.57 7.07 1.39
CA ARG A 87 15.00 6.76 1.50
C ARG A 87 15.87 7.96 1.13
N GLN A 88 15.61 8.56 -0.04
CA GLN A 88 16.36 9.71 -0.54
C GLN A 88 16.22 10.95 0.38
N LYS A 89 14.99 11.28 0.82
CA LYS A 89 14.74 12.40 1.73
C LYS A 89 15.39 12.22 3.11
N LEU A 90 15.68 10.99 3.50
CA LEU A 90 16.45 10.67 4.72
C LEU A 90 17.95 10.70 4.51
N GLY A 91 18.42 10.82 3.28
CA GLY A 91 19.84 10.81 2.93
C GLY A 91 20.51 9.46 3.19
N VAL A 92 19.77 8.35 2.96
CA VAL A 92 20.29 7.00 3.17
C VAL A 92 20.75 6.43 1.85
N ASP A 93 22.06 6.49 1.60
CA ASP A 93 22.70 6.02 0.36
C ASP A 93 23.28 4.62 0.50
N ASP A 94 23.63 4.21 1.72
CA ASP A 94 24.11 2.85 1.97
C ASP A 94 22.99 1.83 1.81
N ARG A 95 23.27 0.81 1.00
CA ARG A 95 22.29 -0.22 0.62
C ARG A 95 21.76 -1.04 1.80
N ASP A 96 22.65 -1.43 2.71
CA ASP A 96 22.27 -2.26 3.85
C ASP A 96 21.49 -1.42 4.88
N GLU A 97 21.85 -0.16 5.02
CA GLU A 97 21.12 0.79 5.86
C GLU A 97 19.71 1.07 5.28
N ALA A 98 19.59 1.24 3.97
CA ALA A 98 18.30 1.41 3.28
C ALA A 98 17.37 0.21 3.49
N ALA A 99 17.89 -1.01 3.27
CA ALA A 99 17.14 -2.25 3.50
C ALA A 99 16.72 -2.44 4.97
N ALA A 100 17.43 -1.86 5.91
CA ALA A 100 17.11 -1.93 7.34
C ALA A 100 16.03 -0.91 7.80
N LEU A 101 15.72 0.13 6.99
CA LEU A 101 14.77 1.18 7.40
C LEU A 101 13.40 0.65 7.84
N PRO A 102 12.68 -0.19 7.05
CA PRO A 102 11.37 -0.68 7.44
C PRO A 102 11.43 -1.57 8.69
N TYR A 103 12.52 -2.29 8.90
CA TYR A 103 12.71 -3.09 10.12
C TYR A 103 12.79 -2.21 11.34
N ARG A 104 13.68 -1.21 11.35
CA ARG A 104 13.89 -0.30 12.49
C ARG A 104 12.66 0.55 12.83
N TRP A 105 11.89 0.95 11.81
CA TRP A 105 10.82 1.92 12.00
C TRP A 105 9.43 1.34 12.13
N LEU A 106 9.21 0.13 11.63
CA LEU A 106 7.90 -0.52 11.64
C LEU A 106 7.95 -1.92 12.25
N LEU A 107 8.73 -2.82 11.65
CA LEU A 107 8.62 -4.24 11.96
C LEU A 107 9.12 -4.61 13.36
N GLU A 108 10.26 -4.08 13.77
CA GLU A 108 10.83 -4.29 15.11
C GLU A 108 9.99 -3.63 16.24
N PRO A 109 9.56 -2.35 16.09
CA PRO A 109 8.66 -1.73 17.07
C PRO A 109 7.34 -2.48 17.27
N LEU A 110 6.83 -3.14 16.25
CA LEU A 110 5.62 -3.98 16.32
C LEU A 110 5.91 -5.42 16.75
N GLY A 111 7.16 -5.83 16.84
CA GLY A 111 7.56 -7.19 17.19
C GLY A 111 7.29 -8.22 16.09
N LEU A 112 7.22 -7.81 14.82
CA LEU A 112 6.92 -8.68 13.66
C LEU A 112 8.16 -9.49 13.24
N ARG A 113 8.53 -10.46 14.03
CA ARG A 113 9.82 -11.17 13.93
C ARG A 113 9.92 -12.12 12.73
N SER A 114 8.80 -12.59 12.19
CA SER A 114 8.79 -13.45 11.01
C SER A 114 8.95 -12.68 9.71
N ALA A 115 8.85 -11.35 9.75
CA ALA A 115 8.89 -10.51 8.57
C ALA A 115 10.21 -10.65 7.80
N ARG A 116 10.08 -10.79 6.49
CA ARG A 116 11.16 -10.70 5.51
C ARG A 116 10.63 -9.82 4.38
N TRP A 117 11.22 -8.64 4.25
CA TRP A 117 10.88 -7.70 3.20
C TRP A 117 12.07 -7.54 2.26
N GLU A 118 11.90 -7.97 1.03
CA GLU A 118 13.00 -8.00 0.06
C GLU A 118 13.27 -6.59 -0.48
N PRO A 119 14.53 -6.15 -0.48
CA PRO A 119 14.93 -4.93 -1.19
C PRO A 119 15.24 -5.26 -2.65
N ASP A 120 15.22 -4.24 -3.50
CA ASP A 120 15.84 -4.29 -4.82
C ASP A 120 17.38 -4.20 -4.74
N ALA A 121 18.06 -4.17 -5.88
CA ALA A 121 19.51 -4.13 -5.90
C ALA A 121 20.10 -2.78 -5.44
N SER A 122 19.30 -1.70 -5.40
CA SER A 122 19.69 -0.42 -4.81
C SER A 122 19.62 -0.42 -3.28
N GLY A 123 18.98 -1.43 -2.68
CA GLY A 123 18.69 -1.52 -1.24
C GLY A 123 17.34 -0.93 -0.86
N THR A 124 16.62 -0.33 -1.80
CA THR A 124 15.27 0.17 -1.52
C THR A 124 14.31 -1.01 -1.36
N THR A 125 13.58 -1.04 -0.26
CA THR A 125 12.57 -2.05 -0.01
C THR A 125 11.53 -2.06 -1.13
N ALA A 126 11.17 -3.24 -1.63
CA ALA A 126 10.10 -3.40 -2.63
C ALA A 126 8.74 -3.15 -1.98
N CYS A 127 8.37 -1.87 -1.84
CA CYS A 127 7.23 -1.44 -1.02
C CYS A 127 5.88 -1.92 -1.49
N GLY A 128 5.71 -2.18 -2.78
CA GLY A 128 4.48 -2.71 -3.35
C GLY A 128 4.36 -4.23 -3.29
N SER A 129 5.43 -4.95 -2.88
CA SER A 129 5.49 -6.42 -2.95
C SER A 129 6.49 -7.02 -1.97
N TYR A 130 6.65 -8.34 -2.01
CA TYR A 130 7.73 -9.12 -1.39
C TYR A 130 7.87 -8.98 0.13
N LEU A 131 6.81 -8.58 0.84
CA LEU A 131 6.77 -8.70 2.29
C LEU A 131 6.18 -10.06 2.67
N TRP A 132 7.01 -10.90 3.25
CA TRP A 132 6.66 -12.24 3.72
C TRP A 132 6.56 -12.26 5.23
N MET A 133 5.41 -12.68 5.75
CA MET A 133 5.19 -12.79 7.20
C MET A 133 4.25 -13.96 7.50
N THR A 134 4.29 -14.44 8.74
CA THR A 134 3.24 -15.37 9.21
C THR A 134 1.87 -14.69 9.25
N PRO A 135 0.75 -15.45 9.15
CA PRO A 135 -0.59 -14.88 9.32
C PRO A 135 -0.78 -14.12 10.65
N ARG A 136 -0.07 -14.51 11.70
CA ARG A 136 -0.11 -13.81 13.00
C ARG A 136 0.53 -12.43 12.95
N ASP A 137 1.65 -12.29 12.25
CA ASP A 137 2.31 -10.98 12.07
C ASP A 137 1.48 -10.08 11.15
N TRP A 138 0.84 -10.64 10.11
CA TRP A 138 -0.12 -9.89 9.29
C TRP A 138 -1.33 -9.43 10.11
N ALA A 139 -1.84 -10.26 11.02
CA ALA A 139 -2.92 -9.86 11.92
C ALA A 139 -2.47 -8.74 12.88
N ALA A 140 -1.26 -8.82 13.42
CA ALA A 140 -0.69 -7.78 14.28
C ALA A 140 -0.56 -6.43 13.52
N LEU A 141 -0.13 -6.45 12.26
CA LEU A 141 -0.09 -5.24 11.42
C LEU A 141 -1.52 -4.69 11.17
N GLY A 142 -2.50 -5.56 10.93
CA GLY A 142 -3.91 -5.17 10.82
C GLY A 142 -4.46 -4.57 12.12
N MET A 143 -4.13 -5.14 13.28
CA MET A 143 -4.51 -4.59 14.59
C MET A 143 -3.87 -3.21 14.84
N PHE A 144 -2.59 -3.05 14.48
CA PHE A 144 -1.92 -1.76 14.54
C PHE A 144 -2.63 -0.68 13.72
N ALA A 145 -3.08 -1.03 12.52
CA ALA A 145 -3.89 -0.13 11.68
C ALA A 145 -5.26 0.15 12.29
N ARG A 146 -5.97 -0.89 12.79
CA ARG A 146 -7.27 -0.75 13.46
C ARG A 146 -7.20 0.24 14.64
N ASP A 147 -6.11 0.21 15.38
CA ASP A 147 -5.90 1.00 16.60
C ASP A 147 -5.25 2.36 16.32
N ASP A 148 -5.40 2.90 15.10
CA ASP A 148 -4.89 4.20 14.65
C ASP A 148 -3.38 4.36 14.91
N GLY A 149 -2.62 3.31 14.65
CA GLY A 149 -1.16 3.32 14.84
C GLY A 149 -0.70 3.28 16.29
N ARG A 150 -1.56 2.81 17.19
CA ARG A 150 -1.16 2.51 18.57
C ARG A 150 -0.73 1.06 18.71
N TRP A 151 0.36 0.84 19.45
CA TRP A 151 0.88 -0.48 19.74
C TRP A 151 1.55 -0.52 21.10
N ASP A 152 1.25 -1.53 21.91
CA ASP A 152 1.78 -1.70 23.26
C ASP A 152 1.73 -0.39 24.10
N GLY A 153 0.57 0.27 24.05
CA GLY A 153 0.31 1.53 24.78
C GLY A 153 0.97 2.78 24.18
N LYS A 154 1.78 2.67 23.12
CA LYS A 154 2.50 3.76 22.47
C LYS A 154 1.81 4.19 21.18
N GLN A 155 1.78 5.49 20.90
CA GLN A 155 1.34 6.03 19.61
C GLN A 155 2.57 6.08 18.68
N LEU A 156 2.61 5.21 17.66
CA LEU A 156 3.71 5.14 16.69
C LEU A 156 3.41 5.93 15.42
N LEU A 157 2.16 5.95 14.94
CA LEU A 157 1.73 6.84 13.85
C LEU A 157 1.13 8.13 14.40
N PRO A 158 1.12 9.22 13.63
CA PRO A 158 0.37 10.42 14.00
C PRO A 158 -1.10 10.08 14.29
N LYS A 159 -1.66 10.65 15.36
CA LYS A 159 -3.08 10.43 15.69
C LYS A 159 -3.99 10.86 14.54
N GLY A 160 -4.92 10.01 14.17
CA GLY A 160 -5.83 10.22 13.05
C GLY A 160 -5.25 9.84 11.69
N TRP A 161 -4.03 9.31 11.64
CA TRP A 161 -3.39 8.86 10.41
C TRP A 161 -4.25 7.82 9.68
N MET A 162 -4.72 6.80 10.38
CA MET A 162 -5.56 5.77 9.76
C MET A 162 -6.90 6.31 9.26
N ARG A 163 -7.50 7.26 9.97
CA ARG A 163 -8.72 7.93 9.49
C ARG A 163 -8.46 8.65 8.16
N SER A 164 -7.36 9.40 8.06
CA SER A 164 -6.97 10.04 6.80
C SER A 164 -6.70 9.00 5.71
N SER A 165 -5.95 7.94 6.04
CA SER A 165 -5.56 6.90 5.08
C SER A 165 -6.75 6.04 4.60
N THR A 166 -7.81 5.93 5.39
CA THR A 166 -9.03 5.17 5.05
C THR A 166 -10.19 6.07 4.58
N THR A 167 -9.90 7.32 4.26
CA THR A 167 -10.83 8.24 3.61
C THR A 167 -10.48 8.32 2.13
N GLU A 168 -11.47 8.06 1.28
CA GLU A 168 -11.30 8.19 -0.17
C GLU A 168 -11.10 9.66 -0.55
N ASP A 169 -10.16 9.91 -1.44
CA ASP A 169 -10.06 11.17 -2.16
C ASP A 169 -10.58 10.93 -3.58
N PRO A 170 -11.77 11.46 -3.93
CA PRO A 170 -12.40 11.17 -5.21
C PRO A 170 -11.56 11.71 -6.38
N ALA A 171 -11.31 10.85 -7.35
CA ALA A 171 -10.68 11.18 -8.62
C ALA A 171 -11.34 10.38 -9.75
N GLU A 172 -11.16 10.80 -11.00
CA GLU A 172 -11.55 9.99 -12.16
C GLU A 172 -10.69 8.70 -12.22
N GLY A 173 -11.07 7.76 -13.07
CA GLY A 173 -10.31 6.55 -13.36
C GLY A 173 -10.90 5.28 -12.74
N GLU A 174 -10.09 4.48 -12.07
CA GLU A 174 -10.53 3.20 -11.53
C GLU A 174 -11.64 3.36 -10.49
N PRO A 175 -12.71 2.57 -10.62
CA PRO A 175 -13.93 2.77 -9.83
C PRO A 175 -13.84 2.23 -8.39
N GLU A 176 -12.88 1.34 -8.09
CA GLU A 176 -12.78 0.74 -6.78
C GLU A 176 -12.33 1.78 -5.73
N PRO A 177 -13.06 1.90 -4.60
CA PRO A 177 -12.71 2.85 -3.55
C PRO A 177 -11.33 2.56 -2.97
N TYR A 178 -10.49 3.59 -2.95
CA TYR A 178 -9.12 3.52 -2.45
C TYR A 178 -8.78 4.74 -1.61
N GLY A 179 -8.10 4.52 -0.51
CA GLY A 179 -7.56 5.58 0.33
C GLY A 179 -6.06 5.78 0.09
N SER A 180 -5.34 6.08 1.13
CA SER A 180 -3.88 6.14 1.10
C SER A 180 -3.32 4.75 1.39
N THR A 181 -3.04 3.97 0.34
CA THR A 181 -2.57 2.56 0.34
C THR A 181 -3.56 1.50 0.88
N TRP A 182 -4.83 1.85 1.07
CA TRP A 182 -5.85 0.94 1.57
C TRP A 182 -7.01 0.82 0.59
N TRP A 183 -7.44 -0.42 0.34
CA TRP A 183 -8.71 -0.69 -0.30
C TRP A 183 -9.85 -0.45 0.68
N LEU A 184 -10.93 0.18 0.21
CA LEU A 184 -12.04 0.63 1.06
C LEU A 184 -13.35 -0.07 0.69
N ARG A 185 -14.16 -0.38 1.73
CA ARG A 185 -15.52 -0.90 1.53
C ARG A 185 -16.49 0.19 1.03
N THR A 186 -16.26 1.44 1.42
CA THR A 186 -17.11 2.58 1.07
C THR A 186 -16.31 3.64 0.35
N GLY A 187 -16.97 4.27 -0.62
CA GLY A 187 -16.48 5.35 -1.44
C GLY A 187 -17.52 5.77 -2.45
N ALA A 188 -17.14 6.55 -3.43
CA ALA A 188 -18.02 7.00 -4.52
C ALA A 188 -18.57 5.80 -5.31
N HIS A 189 -17.76 4.76 -5.49
CA HIS A 189 -18.15 3.52 -6.15
C HIS A 189 -17.94 2.35 -5.19
N GLN A 190 -18.98 1.58 -4.93
CA GLN A 190 -18.87 0.41 -4.08
C GLN A 190 -18.28 -0.77 -4.85
N PRO A 191 -17.29 -1.51 -4.28
CA PRO A 191 -16.77 -2.70 -4.92
C PRO A 191 -17.87 -3.74 -5.13
N PRO A 192 -17.74 -4.62 -6.13
CA PRO A 192 -18.71 -5.70 -6.35
C PRO A 192 -18.74 -6.74 -5.23
N TYR A 193 -17.72 -6.78 -4.40
CA TYR A 193 -17.51 -7.68 -3.26
C TYR A 193 -17.46 -6.90 -1.94
N PHE A 194 -17.48 -7.59 -0.82
CA PHE A 194 -17.48 -7.03 0.55
C PHE A 194 -18.70 -6.16 0.89
N ARG A 195 -19.77 -6.27 0.09
CA ARG A 195 -20.99 -5.46 0.24
C ARG A 195 -21.75 -5.73 1.52
N SER A 196 -21.66 -6.94 2.07
CA SER A 196 -22.33 -7.33 3.32
C SER A 196 -21.54 -6.95 4.56
N LEU A 197 -20.28 -6.53 4.43
CA LEU A 197 -19.44 -6.13 5.54
C LEU A 197 -19.79 -4.72 6.04
N PRO A 198 -19.42 -4.37 7.29
CA PRO A 198 -19.57 -3.01 7.83
C PRO A 198 -18.91 -1.95 6.93
N LYS A 199 -19.47 -0.74 6.92
CA LYS A 199 -19.03 0.34 6.03
C LYS A 199 -17.60 0.82 6.30
N ASP A 200 -17.12 0.66 7.52
CA ASP A 200 -15.79 1.05 7.96
C ASP A 200 -14.70 -0.02 7.68
N THR A 201 -15.07 -1.08 6.95
CA THR A 201 -14.13 -2.14 6.54
C THR A 201 -13.12 -1.61 5.51
N TYR A 202 -11.85 -1.92 5.71
CA TYR A 202 -10.76 -1.68 4.77
C TYR A 202 -9.78 -2.86 4.78
N TRP A 203 -8.95 -2.97 3.74
CA TRP A 203 -8.08 -4.15 3.64
C TRP A 203 -6.81 -3.90 2.84
N MET A 204 -5.81 -4.75 3.13
CA MET A 204 -4.65 -4.98 2.29
C MET A 204 -4.94 -6.13 1.33
N SER A 205 -4.59 -5.96 0.05
CA SER A 205 -4.81 -6.93 -1.02
C SER A 205 -3.49 -7.37 -1.61
N GLY A 206 -3.08 -8.60 -1.32
CA GLY A 206 -1.90 -9.20 -1.92
C GLY A 206 -2.22 -10.07 -3.12
N HIS A 207 -1.20 -10.32 -3.94
CA HIS A 207 -1.30 -11.14 -5.15
C HIS A 207 -1.83 -12.53 -4.84
N ASP A 208 -2.59 -13.11 -5.76
CA ASP A 208 -3.21 -14.44 -5.63
C ASP A 208 -4.08 -14.63 -4.38
N GLY A 209 -4.74 -13.57 -3.91
CA GLY A 209 -5.76 -13.66 -2.88
C GLY A 209 -5.29 -13.57 -1.45
N GLN A 210 -4.08 -13.07 -1.18
CA GLN A 210 -3.68 -12.73 0.17
C GLN A 210 -4.52 -11.55 0.66
N ARG A 211 -5.13 -11.64 1.84
CA ARG A 211 -5.99 -10.57 2.40
C ARG A 211 -5.74 -10.39 3.88
N THR A 212 -5.61 -9.13 4.29
CA THR A 212 -5.76 -8.73 5.70
C THR A 212 -6.90 -7.72 5.75
N VAL A 213 -8.04 -8.17 6.26
CA VAL A 213 -9.27 -7.37 6.34
C VAL A 213 -9.42 -6.84 7.76
N VAL A 214 -9.62 -5.53 7.86
CA VAL A 214 -9.81 -4.81 9.13
C VAL A 214 -11.25 -4.32 9.21
N VAL A 215 -11.95 -4.66 10.29
CA VAL A 215 -13.33 -4.26 10.58
C VAL A 215 -13.38 -3.54 11.92
N PRO A 216 -13.15 -2.22 11.97
CA PRO A 216 -13.05 -1.49 13.24
C PRO A 216 -14.29 -1.59 14.11
N SER A 217 -15.49 -1.48 13.53
CA SER A 217 -16.76 -1.57 14.27
C SER A 217 -17.02 -2.94 14.91
N ALA A 218 -16.35 -3.99 14.45
CA ALA A 218 -16.43 -5.34 15.04
C ALA A 218 -15.20 -5.69 15.89
N ASP A 219 -14.28 -4.74 16.08
CA ASP A 219 -13.00 -4.98 16.78
C ASP A 219 -12.20 -6.17 16.20
N LEU A 220 -12.26 -6.36 14.87
CA LEU A 220 -11.85 -7.60 14.20
C LEU A 220 -10.81 -7.35 13.12
N VAL A 221 -9.84 -8.26 13.05
CA VAL A 221 -8.91 -8.41 11.91
C VAL A 221 -8.94 -9.86 11.45
N VAL A 222 -9.17 -10.07 10.16
CA VAL A 222 -9.18 -11.38 9.52
C VAL A 222 -8.06 -11.47 8.50
N VAL A 223 -7.21 -12.48 8.63
CA VAL A 223 -6.13 -12.76 7.68
C VAL A 223 -6.43 -14.04 6.92
N ARG A 224 -6.43 -13.94 5.61
CA ARG A 224 -6.49 -15.07 4.69
C ARG A 224 -5.20 -15.13 3.90
N MET A 225 -4.50 -16.25 4.01
CA MET A 225 -3.35 -16.54 3.18
C MET A 225 -3.59 -17.82 2.38
N GLY A 226 -3.11 -17.84 1.16
CA GLY A 226 -3.23 -19.00 0.29
C GLY A 226 -3.24 -18.61 -1.18
N PHE A 227 -3.05 -19.58 -2.04
CA PHE A 227 -2.99 -19.39 -3.48
C PHE A 227 -4.39 -19.49 -4.10
N SER A 228 -4.84 -18.41 -4.75
CA SER A 228 -6.09 -18.34 -5.50
C SER A 228 -5.87 -17.45 -6.71
N PRO A 229 -5.51 -18.02 -7.87
CA PRO A 229 -5.06 -17.24 -9.03
C PRO A 229 -6.20 -16.54 -9.79
N THR A 230 -7.45 -16.82 -9.46
CA THR A 230 -8.61 -16.19 -10.12
C THR A 230 -9.33 -15.22 -9.19
N TYR A 231 -9.37 -13.96 -9.56
CA TYR A 231 -10.02 -12.90 -8.76
C TYR A 231 -11.52 -13.15 -8.54
N ALA A 232 -12.22 -13.73 -9.53
CA ALA A 232 -13.66 -13.94 -9.45
C ALA A 232 -14.14 -14.77 -8.25
N ASP A 233 -13.30 -15.66 -7.73
CA ASP A 233 -13.65 -16.57 -6.62
C ASP A 233 -13.06 -16.16 -5.26
N GLN A 234 -12.11 -15.24 -5.25
CA GLN A 234 -11.35 -14.91 -4.03
C GLN A 234 -12.19 -14.09 -3.06
N ASP A 235 -12.70 -12.97 -3.52
CA ASP A 235 -13.30 -11.96 -2.65
C ASP A 235 -14.66 -12.39 -2.08
N PRO A 236 -15.55 -13.09 -2.81
CA PRO A 236 -16.76 -13.64 -2.21
C PRO A 236 -16.49 -14.65 -1.08
N ARG A 237 -15.45 -15.46 -1.20
CA ARG A 237 -15.08 -16.43 -0.14
C ARG A 237 -14.48 -15.73 1.08
N VAL A 238 -13.67 -14.69 0.86
CA VAL A 238 -13.13 -13.86 1.94
C VAL A 238 -14.26 -13.11 2.64
N GLU A 239 -15.22 -12.56 1.90
CA GLU A 239 -16.40 -11.91 2.48
C GLU A 239 -17.18 -12.85 3.40
N GLN A 240 -17.45 -14.10 2.95
CA GLN A 240 -18.11 -15.11 3.77
C GLN A 240 -17.32 -15.44 5.04
N LEU A 241 -15.99 -15.57 4.93
CA LEU A 241 -15.12 -15.82 6.09
C LEU A 241 -15.20 -14.68 7.10
N VAL A 242 -15.11 -13.44 6.63
CA VAL A 242 -15.17 -12.25 7.50
C VAL A 242 -16.56 -12.14 8.17
N ARG A 243 -17.65 -12.39 7.41
CA ARG A 243 -19.02 -12.44 7.97
C ARG A 243 -19.14 -13.47 9.08
N ALA A 244 -18.69 -14.70 8.81
CA ALA A 244 -18.74 -15.76 9.82
C ALA A 244 -17.93 -15.41 11.07
N ALA A 245 -16.80 -14.72 10.92
CA ALA A 245 -16.01 -14.24 12.05
C ALA A 245 -16.74 -13.14 12.85
N ILE A 246 -17.41 -12.19 12.17
CA ILE A 246 -18.22 -11.16 12.83
C ILE A 246 -19.39 -11.77 13.59
N ASP A 247 -20.07 -12.76 12.99
CA ASP A 247 -21.24 -13.40 13.61
C ASP A 247 -20.84 -14.27 14.82
N ALA A 248 -19.55 -14.60 15.00
CA ALA A 248 -19.01 -15.39 16.10
C ALA A 248 -18.46 -14.55 17.28
N THR A 249 -18.35 -13.22 17.13
CA THR A 249 -17.91 -12.29 18.18
C THR A 249 -19.09 -11.67 18.92
#